data_6b0bdfeec54c9d2546923b55a1861378
#
_entry.id   6b0bdfeec54c9d2546923b55a1861378
#
_cell.length_a   1.000
_cell.length_b   1.000
_cell.length_c   1.000
_cell.angle_alpha   90.00
_cell.angle_beta   90.00
_cell.angle_gamma   90.00
#
_symmetry.space_group_name_H-M   'P 1'
#
loop_
_entity.id
_entity.type
_entity.pdbx_description
1 polymer ?
#
loop_
_entity_poly.entity_id
_entity_poly.type
_entity_poly.pdbx_seq_one_letter_code
_entity_poly.pdbx_strand_id
1 'polypeptide(L)'
;MGVRDEIRKILPEVDLIENKDLREKVLSTWEEGLKRGGWRPLDIARMPFTLLKPVKISFADHVRSVTKVCLAVAETFDEIYKGALKLNRDILLAGALLHDVGKLLEVTETGGTFKKTKEGSLVRHPFSGLALADAQGLPAEVLHIIATHSKEGDPYKRTAEAIILHYADFMNFDPLEG
;
A
#
# COMPACT_ATOMS: atom_id res chain seq x y z
N MET A 1 -2.19 19.76 -14.64
CA MET A 1 -2.72 18.81 -13.65
C MET A 1 -1.59 18.48 -12.69
N GLY A 2 -1.77 18.61 -11.40
CA GLY A 2 -0.72 18.35 -10.41
C GLY A 2 -0.51 16.87 -10.19
N VAL A 3 0.66 16.47 -9.64
CA VAL A 3 1.01 15.08 -9.32
C VAL A 3 -0.08 14.43 -8.43
N ARG A 4 -0.59 15.15 -7.43
CA ARG A 4 -1.65 14.64 -6.54
C ARG A 4 -2.98 14.37 -7.27
N ASP A 5 -3.32 15.19 -8.27
CA ASP A 5 -4.54 14.95 -9.09
C ASP A 5 -4.40 13.68 -9.93
N GLU A 6 -3.18 13.40 -10.43
CA GLU A 6 -2.89 12.17 -11.16
C GLU A 6 -2.92 10.95 -10.23
N ILE A 7 -2.35 11.05 -9.02
CA ILE A 7 -2.43 9.99 -8.00
C ILE A 7 -3.89 9.68 -7.67
N ARG A 8 -4.74 10.70 -7.43
CA ARG A 8 -6.17 10.50 -7.15
C ARG A 8 -6.92 9.82 -8.30
N LYS A 9 -6.54 10.08 -9.54
CA LYS A 9 -7.14 9.39 -10.69
C LYS A 9 -6.77 7.92 -10.75
N ILE A 10 -5.56 7.58 -10.37
CA ILE A 10 -5.06 6.20 -10.42
C ILE A 10 -5.50 5.42 -9.17
N LEU A 11 -5.52 6.07 -8.01
CA LEU A 11 -5.91 5.53 -6.71
C LEU A 11 -7.08 6.32 -6.13
N PRO A 12 -8.28 6.26 -6.73
CA PRO A 12 -9.41 7.08 -6.29
C PRO A 12 -9.89 6.73 -4.87
N GLU A 13 -9.53 5.58 -4.36
CA GLU A 13 -9.84 5.14 -3.02
C GLU A 13 -9.22 6.06 -1.93
N VAL A 14 -8.23 6.89 -2.26
CA VAL A 14 -7.66 7.88 -1.34
C VAL A 14 -8.70 8.90 -0.87
N ASP A 15 -9.66 9.23 -1.71
CA ASP A 15 -10.72 10.19 -1.38
C ASP A 15 -11.78 9.60 -0.42
N LEU A 16 -11.73 8.30 -0.14
CA LEU A 16 -12.56 7.64 0.87
C LEU A 16 -12.06 7.85 2.31
N ILE A 17 -10.84 8.34 2.50
CA ILE A 17 -10.31 8.73 3.82
C ILE A 17 -11.03 10.01 4.25
N GLU A 18 -11.79 9.96 5.35
CA GLU A 18 -12.58 11.10 5.84
C GLU A 18 -11.70 12.16 6.51
N ASN A 19 -10.70 11.74 7.27
CA ASN A 19 -9.73 12.64 7.89
C ASN A 19 -8.85 13.31 6.83
N LYS A 20 -9.08 14.61 6.63
CA LYS A 20 -8.39 15.40 5.59
C LYS A 20 -6.87 15.44 5.79
N ASP A 21 -6.39 15.59 7.03
CA ASP A 21 -4.95 15.63 7.33
C ASP A 21 -4.29 14.28 6.99
N LEU A 22 -4.91 13.19 7.40
CA LEU A 22 -4.43 11.84 7.08
C LEU A 22 -4.40 11.60 5.56
N ARG A 23 -5.45 12.01 4.85
CA ARG A 23 -5.54 11.90 3.38
C ARG A 23 -4.42 12.67 2.69
N GLU A 24 -4.14 13.90 3.11
CA GLU A 24 -3.04 14.70 2.54
C GLU A 24 -1.67 14.08 2.84
N LYS A 25 -1.47 13.48 4.00
CA LYS A 25 -0.24 12.75 4.33
C LYS A 25 -0.07 11.49 3.47
N VAL A 26 -1.14 10.75 3.19
CA VAL A 26 -1.13 9.62 2.24
C VAL A 26 -0.69 10.08 0.86
N LEU A 27 -1.27 11.17 0.35
CA LEU A 27 -0.88 11.74 -0.95
C LEU A 27 0.59 12.21 -0.95
N SER A 28 1.05 12.85 0.12
CA SER A 28 2.44 13.29 0.26
C SER A 28 3.41 12.11 0.27
N THR A 29 3.03 10.98 0.88
CA THR A 29 3.84 9.76 0.91
C THR A 29 3.99 9.17 -0.50
N TRP A 30 2.91 9.11 -1.26
CA TRP A 30 2.95 8.70 -2.67
C TRP A 30 3.82 9.64 -3.52
N GLU A 31 3.62 10.95 -3.37
CA GLU A 31 4.38 11.98 -4.10
C GLU A 31 5.88 11.88 -3.82
N GLU A 32 6.27 11.73 -2.56
CA GLU A 32 7.68 11.56 -2.18
C GLU A 32 8.25 10.21 -2.66
N GLY A 33 7.49 9.13 -2.56
CA GLY A 33 7.90 7.83 -3.09
C GLY A 33 8.13 7.84 -4.60
N LEU A 34 7.22 8.43 -5.37
CA LEU A 34 7.36 8.62 -6.81
C LEU A 34 8.60 9.44 -7.16
N LYS A 35 8.77 10.58 -6.48
CA LYS A 35 9.92 11.47 -6.68
C LYS A 35 11.24 10.76 -6.40
N ARG A 36 11.36 10.07 -5.28
CA ARG A 36 12.61 9.36 -4.89
C ARG A 36 12.89 8.17 -5.78
N GLY A 37 11.86 7.44 -6.20
CA GLY A 37 12.00 6.31 -7.12
C GLY A 37 12.21 6.72 -8.59
N GLY A 38 12.05 8.01 -8.92
CA GLY A 38 12.17 8.51 -10.30
C GLY A 38 10.97 8.14 -11.18
N TRP A 39 9.80 7.91 -10.58
CA TRP A 39 8.57 7.51 -11.26
C TRP A 39 7.63 8.69 -11.50
N ARG A 40 6.90 8.62 -12.60
CA ARG A 40 5.70 9.45 -12.80
C ARG A 40 4.46 8.71 -12.26
N PRO A 41 3.37 9.40 -11.89
CA PRO A 41 2.16 8.73 -11.40
C PRO A 41 1.65 7.64 -12.35
N LEU A 42 1.64 7.87 -13.65
CA LEU A 42 1.17 6.90 -14.65
C LEU A 42 2.03 5.62 -14.73
N ASP A 43 3.27 5.66 -14.27
CA ASP A 43 4.14 4.49 -14.33
C ASP A 43 3.67 3.37 -13.38
N ILE A 44 2.98 3.70 -12.26
CA ILE A 44 2.43 2.70 -11.35
C ILE A 44 1.29 1.87 -11.96
N ALA A 45 0.65 2.36 -13.02
CA ALA A 45 -0.39 1.64 -13.76
C ALA A 45 0.18 0.59 -14.73
N ARG A 46 1.50 0.56 -14.96
CA ARG A 46 2.19 -0.42 -15.81
C ARG A 46 3.29 -1.20 -15.10
N MET A 47 3.79 -0.69 -13.97
CA MET A 47 4.74 -1.40 -13.13
C MET A 47 4.08 -2.67 -12.57
N PRO A 48 4.70 -3.87 -12.68
CA PRO A 48 4.13 -5.08 -12.09
C PRO A 48 4.16 -4.97 -10.55
N PHE A 49 3.14 -5.46 -9.88
CA PHE A 49 3.10 -5.39 -8.42
C PHE A 49 4.11 -6.33 -7.75
N THR A 50 4.63 -7.32 -8.48
CA THR A 50 5.67 -8.25 -8.03
C THR A 50 6.64 -8.57 -9.15
N LEU A 51 7.91 -8.79 -8.78
CA LEU A 51 8.97 -9.30 -9.67
C LEU A 51 9.27 -10.79 -9.44
N LEU A 52 8.57 -11.45 -8.52
CA LEU A 52 8.80 -12.87 -8.19
C LEU A 52 8.31 -13.81 -9.28
N LYS A 53 7.33 -13.38 -10.06
CA LYS A 53 6.71 -14.13 -11.16
C LYS A 53 6.17 -13.18 -12.22
N PRO A 54 6.01 -13.62 -13.47
CA PRO A 54 5.39 -12.81 -14.50
C PRO A 54 3.90 -12.65 -14.20
N VAL A 55 3.46 -11.41 -13.97
CA VAL A 55 2.05 -11.07 -13.73
C VAL A 55 1.61 -9.95 -14.66
N LYS A 56 0.32 -9.97 -15.03
CA LYS A 56 -0.32 -8.90 -15.82
C LYS A 56 -1.00 -7.85 -14.95
N ILE A 57 -0.94 -7.99 -13.62
CA ILE A 57 -1.56 -7.08 -12.66
C ILE A 57 -0.58 -5.96 -12.38
N SER A 58 -1.03 -4.72 -12.56
CA SER A 58 -0.22 -3.55 -12.26
C SER A 58 -0.12 -3.29 -10.76
N PHE A 59 0.88 -2.51 -10.37
CA PHE A 59 1.04 -2.06 -8.99
C PHE A 59 -0.18 -1.27 -8.49
N ALA A 60 -0.73 -0.39 -9.33
CA ALA A 60 -1.94 0.35 -9.02
C ALA A 60 -3.16 -0.58 -8.82
N ASP A 61 -3.36 -1.56 -9.70
CA ASP A 61 -4.49 -2.49 -9.60
C ASP A 61 -4.39 -3.35 -8.33
N HIS A 62 -3.19 -3.79 -7.97
CA HIS A 62 -2.96 -4.52 -6.73
C HIS A 62 -3.32 -3.69 -5.49
N VAL A 63 -2.77 -2.48 -5.37
CA VAL A 63 -3.06 -1.57 -4.24
C VAL A 63 -4.56 -1.31 -4.13
N ARG A 64 -5.23 -1.04 -5.25
CA ARG A 64 -6.69 -0.82 -5.29
C ARG A 64 -7.48 -2.05 -4.89
N SER A 65 -7.08 -3.22 -5.39
CA SER A 65 -7.75 -4.49 -5.06
C SER A 65 -7.64 -4.79 -3.57
N VAL A 66 -6.44 -4.71 -2.99
CA VAL A 66 -6.21 -4.89 -1.55
C VAL A 66 -7.05 -3.90 -0.74
N THR A 67 -7.07 -2.61 -1.14
CA THR A 67 -7.85 -1.58 -0.44
C THR A 67 -9.35 -1.89 -0.46
N LYS A 68 -9.89 -2.32 -1.60
CA LYS A 68 -11.31 -2.69 -1.73
C LYS A 68 -11.68 -3.93 -0.93
N VAL A 69 -10.81 -4.94 -0.88
CA VAL A 69 -11.01 -6.13 -0.03
C VAL A 69 -11.03 -5.72 1.44
N CYS A 70 -10.09 -4.88 1.89
CA CYS A 70 -10.08 -4.35 3.25
C CYS A 70 -11.39 -3.65 3.63
N LEU A 71 -11.90 -2.80 2.73
CA LEU A 71 -13.17 -2.11 2.94
C LEU A 71 -14.36 -3.08 3.05
N ALA A 72 -14.46 -4.03 2.14
CA ALA A 72 -15.54 -5.02 2.15
C ALA A 72 -15.53 -5.87 3.43
N VAL A 73 -14.35 -6.23 3.92
CA VAL A 73 -14.21 -6.95 5.20
C VAL A 73 -14.63 -6.06 6.37
N ALA A 74 -14.19 -4.79 6.41
CA ALA A 74 -14.57 -3.87 7.48
C ALA A 74 -16.10 -3.62 7.50
N GLU A 75 -16.71 -3.40 6.35
CA GLU A 75 -18.17 -3.23 6.21
C GLU A 75 -18.94 -4.49 6.69
N THR A 76 -18.46 -5.68 6.32
CA THR A 76 -19.05 -6.95 6.77
C THR A 76 -18.96 -7.10 8.29
N PHE A 77 -17.82 -6.75 8.89
CA PHE A 77 -17.65 -6.84 10.34
C PHE A 77 -18.53 -5.83 11.09
N ASP A 78 -18.66 -4.62 10.56
CA ASP A 78 -19.56 -3.60 11.15
C ASP A 78 -21.02 -4.07 11.10
N GLU A 79 -21.47 -4.62 9.98
CA GLU A 79 -22.83 -5.14 9.80
C GLU A 79 -23.14 -6.31 10.72
N ILE A 80 -22.26 -7.32 10.73
CA ILE A 80 -22.55 -8.61 11.38
C ILE A 80 -22.17 -8.59 12.87
N TYR A 81 -21.03 -7.98 13.21
CA TYR A 81 -20.53 -7.97 14.59
C TYR A 81 -21.05 -6.79 15.42
N LYS A 82 -21.75 -5.83 14.78
CA LYS A 82 -22.49 -4.74 15.43
C LYS A 82 -21.66 -3.99 16.48
N GLY A 83 -20.40 -3.69 16.14
CA GLY A 83 -19.49 -2.94 17.01
C GLY A 83 -18.73 -3.77 18.05
N ALA A 84 -18.84 -5.10 18.04
CA ALA A 84 -18.02 -5.98 18.89
C ALA A 84 -16.52 -5.90 18.49
N LEU A 85 -16.22 -5.63 17.24
CA LEU A 85 -14.89 -5.30 16.74
C LEU A 85 -14.87 -3.83 16.27
N LYS A 86 -14.10 -3.00 16.95
CA LYS A 86 -13.93 -1.58 16.57
C LYS A 86 -12.75 -1.45 15.63
N LEU A 87 -13.01 -1.05 14.39
CA LEU A 87 -12.00 -0.75 13.39
C LEU A 87 -11.92 0.76 13.14
N ASN A 88 -10.71 1.26 12.98
CA ASN A 88 -10.52 2.61 12.46
C ASN A 88 -10.44 2.54 10.94
N ARG A 89 -11.54 2.89 10.25
CA ARG A 89 -11.66 2.82 8.80
C ARG A 89 -10.60 3.66 8.08
N ASP A 90 -10.31 4.86 8.56
CA ASP A 90 -9.31 5.74 7.95
C ASP A 90 -7.90 5.18 8.08
N ILE A 91 -7.56 4.59 9.23
CA ILE A 91 -6.27 3.92 9.45
C ILE A 91 -6.14 2.70 8.54
N LEU A 92 -7.19 1.88 8.42
CA LEU A 92 -7.20 0.74 7.52
C LEU A 92 -7.01 1.16 6.05
N LEU A 93 -7.73 2.19 5.61
CA LEU A 93 -7.61 2.75 4.26
C LEU A 93 -6.20 3.30 3.99
N ALA A 94 -5.67 4.11 4.91
CA ALA A 94 -4.34 4.68 4.76
C ALA A 94 -3.27 3.58 4.72
N GLY A 95 -3.38 2.58 5.60
CA GLY A 95 -2.51 1.40 5.59
C GLY A 95 -2.60 0.62 4.29
N ALA A 96 -3.80 0.36 3.79
CA ALA A 96 -4.02 -0.38 2.55
C ALA A 96 -3.47 0.36 1.33
N LEU A 97 -3.65 1.67 1.26
CA LEU A 97 -3.12 2.50 0.18
C LEU A 97 -1.59 2.62 0.21
N LEU A 98 -0.96 2.44 1.37
CA LEU A 98 0.48 2.66 1.56
C LEU A 98 1.29 1.39 1.82
N HIS A 99 0.66 0.21 2.02
CA HIS A 99 1.38 -1.00 2.44
C HIS A 99 2.60 -1.30 1.57
N ASP A 100 2.46 -1.11 0.29
CA ASP A 100 3.46 -1.41 -0.74
C ASP A 100 4.21 -0.20 -1.29
N VAL A 101 3.99 1.01 -0.77
CA VAL A 101 4.58 2.26 -1.32
C VAL A 101 6.11 2.21 -1.43
N GLY A 102 6.77 1.44 -0.57
CA GLY A 102 8.22 1.21 -0.61
C GLY A 102 8.70 0.50 -1.89
N LYS A 103 7.83 -0.17 -2.63
CA LYS A 103 8.17 -0.77 -3.93
C LYS A 103 8.62 0.28 -4.96
N LEU A 104 8.22 1.53 -4.79
CA LEU A 104 8.71 2.63 -5.62
C LEU A 104 10.23 2.84 -5.51
N LEU A 105 10.83 2.44 -4.38
CA LEU A 105 12.29 2.48 -4.16
C LEU A 105 12.95 1.10 -4.44
N GLU A 106 12.17 0.03 -4.37
CA GLU A 106 12.64 -1.34 -4.57
C GLU A 106 12.78 -1.71 -6.05
N VAL A 107 12.02 -1.05 -6.93
CA VAL A 107 11.94 -1.37 -8.36
C VAL A 107 12.52 -0.24 -9.20
N THR A 108 13.14 -0.58 -10.32
CA THR A 108 13.56 0.34 -11.38
C THR A 108 13.24 -0.24 -12.74
N GLU A 109 13.22 0.60 -13.77
CA GLU A 109 13.03 0.18 -15.17
C GLU A 109 14.24 0.56 -16.01
N THR A 110 14.73 -0.37 -16.80
CA THR A 110 15.81 -0.14 -17.75
C THR A 110 15.49 -0.85 -19.05
N GLY A 111 15.40 -0.09 -20.14
CA GLY A 111 15.12 -0.66 -21.47
C GLY A 111 13.79 -1.43 -21.53
N GLY A 112 12.74 -0.94 -20.85
CA GLY A 112 11.43 -1.58 -20.79
C GLY A 112 11.34 -2.82 -19.88
N THR A 113 12.40 -3.11 -19.12
CA THR A 113 12.43 -4.25 -18.18
C THR A 113 12.48 -3.74 -16.75
N PHE A 114 11.55 -4.21 -15.92
CA PHE A 114 11.52 -3.93 -14.48
C PHE A 114 12.51 -4.83 -13.73
N LYS A 115 13.29 -4.23 -12.83
CA LYS A 115 14.33 -4.91 -12.06
C LYS A 115 14.34 -4.40 -10.63
N LYS A 116 14.88 -5.21 -9.73
CA LYS A 116 15.16 -4.79 -8.36
C LYS A 116 16.32 -3.81 -8.32
N THR A 117 16.20 -2.73 -7.55
CA THR A 117 17.31 -1.80 -7.30
C THR A 117 18.34 -2.43 -6.35
N LYS A 118 19.55 -1.84 -6.28
CA LYS A 118 20.54 -2.22 -5.27
C LYS A 118 20.00 -1.96 -3.86
N GLU A 119 19.37 -0.81 -3.64
CA GLU A 119 18.73 -0.45 -2.37
C GLU A 119 17.62 -1.45 -2.02
N GLY A 120 16.73 -1.77 -2.95
CA GLY A 120 15.65 -2.73 -2.73
C GLY A 120 16.12 -4.16 -2.47
N SER A 121 17.35 -4.49 -2.84
CA SER A 121 17.97 -5.77 -2.48
C SER A 121 18.46 -5.82 -1.03
N LEU A 122 18.72 -4.66 -0.43
CA LEU A 122 19.19 -4.51 0.95
C LEU A 122 18.07 -4.15 1.91
N VAL A 123 17.15 -3.28 1.47
CA VAL A 123 16.03 -2.77 2.28
C VAL A 123 14.72 -3.13 1.60
N ARG A 124 13.97 -4.05 2.23
CA ARG A 124 12.68 -4.50 1.71
C ARG A 124 11.64 -3.38 1.81
N HIS A 125 10.65 -3.43 0.88
CA HIS A 125 9.60 -2.41 0.78
C HIS A 125 8.80 -2.13 2.06
N PRO A 126 8.57 -3.06 3.02
CA PRO A 126 7.92 -2.69 4.28
C PRO A 126 8.74 -1.68 5.09
N PHE A 127 10.07 -1.80 5.07
CA PHE A 127 10.95 -0.88 5.81
C PHE A 127 11.12 0.46 5.09
N SER A 128 11.33 0.45 3.79
CA SER A 128 11.44 1.69 3.01
C SER A 128 10.11 2.44 2.93
N GLY A 129 8.98 1.71 2.86
CA GLY A 129 7.63 2.27 2.93
C GLY A 129 7.32 2.89 4.29
N LEU A 130 7.70 2.21 5.38
CA LEU A 130 7.65 2.75 6.74
C LEU A 130 8.39 4.09 6.84
N ALA A 131 9.64 4.13 6.36
CA ALA A 131 10.46 5.35 6.41
C ALA A 131 9.87 6.50 5.57
N LEU A 132 9.28 6.20 4.40
CA LEU A 132 8.56 7.19 3.60
C LEU A 132 7.36 7.77 4.36
N ALA A 133 6.55 6.91 4.96
CA ALA A 133 5.33 7.29 5.66
C ALA A 133 5.64 8.07 6.96
N ASP A 134 6.63 7.64 7.74
CA ASP A 134 7.09 8.31 8.95
C ASP A 134 7.57 9.74 8.65
N ALA A 135 8.34 9.91 7.58
CA ALA A 135 8.81 11.23 7.13
C ALA A 135 7.66 12.19 6.75
N GLN A 136 6.47 11.69 6.43
CA GLN A 136 5.27 12.49 6.17
C GLN A 136 4.37 12.64 7.41
N GLY A 137 4.79 12.14 8.57
CA GLY A 137 4.07 12.26 9.82
C GLY A 137 2.79 11.42 9.89
N LEU A 138 2.77 10.24 9.25
CA LEU A 138 1.69 9.28 9.40
C LEU A 138 1.63 8.78 10.86
N PRO A 139 0.44 8.46 11.39
CA PRO A 139 0.30 7.96 12.76
C PRO A 139 0.88 6.54 12.90
N ALA A 140 1.28 6.19 14.11
CA ALA A 140 1.94 4.92 14.43
C ALA A 140 1.14 3.69 13.99
N GLU A 141 -0.19 3.77 13.99
CA GLU A 141 -1.08 2.70 13.55
C GLU A 141 -0.92 2.41 12.06
N VAL A 142 -0.78 3.45 11.22
CA VAL A 142 -0.51 3.28 9.77
C VAL A 142 0.90 2.75 9.56
N LEU A 143 1.88 3.29 10.29
CA LEU A 143 3.26 2.81 10.24
C LEU A 143 3.36 1.33 10.62
N HIS A 144 2.62 0.91 11.65
CA HIS A 144 2.52 -0.48 12.08
C HIS A 144 1.96 -1.39 10.97
N ILE A 145 0.89 -0.96 10.29
CA ILE A 145 0.32 -1.70 9.17
C ILE A 145 1.37 -1.89 8.06
N ILE A 146 2.03 -0.81 7.64
CA ILE A 146 3.06 -0.86 6.59
C ILE A 146 4.20 -1.80 6.99
N ALA A 147 4.69 -1.71 8.23
CA ALA A 147 5.81 -2.51 8.71
C ALA A 147 5.48 -4.01 8.81
N THR A 148 4.20 -4.35 9.08
CA THR A 148 3.81 -5.72 9.45
C THR A 148 2.93 -6.42 8.42
N HIS A 149 2.63 -5.80 7.26
CA HIS A 149 1.70 -6.39 6.29
C HIS A 149 2.20 -7.69 5.67
N SER A 150 3.50 -7.85 5.46
CA SER A 150 4.12 -9.01 4.81
C SER A 150 4.83 -9.93 5.81
N LYS A 151 5.58 -10.92 5.32
CA LYS A 151 6.30 -11.92 6.16
C LYS A 151 7.28 -11.30 7.14
N GLU A 152 7.82 -10.13 6.84
CA GLU A 152 8.70 -9.37 7.73
C GLU A 152 8.00 -9.00 9.06
N GLY A 153 6.67 -8.93 9.05
CA GLY A 153 5.84 -8.66 10.23
C GLY A 153 5.45 -9.88 11.07
N ASP A 154 5.72 -11.11 10.64
CA ASP A 154 5.26 -12.33 11.31
C ASP A 154 5.72 -12.47 12.78
N PRO A 155 6.90 -11.98 13.18
CA PRO A 155 7.31 -12.01 14.60
C PRO A 155 6.51 -11.06 15.50
N TYR A 156 5.72 -10.14 14.95
CA TYR A 156 5.04 -9.09 15.68
C TYR A 156 3.52 -9.33 15.77
N LYS A 157 2.93 -8.88 16.88
CA LYS A 157 1.46 -8.91 17.01
C LYS A 157 0.85 -7.79 16.16
N ARG A 158 0.03 -8.17 15.19
CA ARG A 158 -0.72 -7.25 14.33
C ARG A 158 -1.96 -6.69 15.04
N THR A 159 -2.30 -5.43 14.80
CA THR A 159 -3.63 -4.86 15.14
C THR A 159 -4.71 -5.49 14.28
N ALA A 160 -5.98 -5.23 14.59
CA ALA A 160 -7.10 -5.76 13.80
C ALA A 160 -7.03 -5.28 12.33
N GLU A 161 -6.73 -4.00 12.12
CA GLU A 161 -6.56 -3.43 10.78
C GLU A 161 -5.37 -4.08 10.04
N ALA A 162 -4.24 -4.29 10.75
CA ALA A 162 -3.06 -4.93 10.17
C ALA A 162 -3.33 -6.40 9.82
N ILE A 163 -4.16 -7.13 10.58
CA ILE A 163 -4.61 -8.49 10.27
C ILE A 163 -5.45 -8.50 9.00
N ILE A 164 -6.45 -7.61 8.91
CA ILE A 164 -7.31 -7.51 7.73
C ILE A 164 -6.48 -7.25 6.50
N LEU A 165 -5.57 -6.27 6.56
CA LEU A 165 -4.71 -5.96 5.43
C LEU A 165 -3.77 -7.11 5.06
N HIS A 166 -3.13 -7.74 6.03
CA HIS A 166 -2.24 -8.88 5.79
C HIS A 166 -2.93 -9.98 4.99
N TYR A 167 -4.13 -10.39 5.41
CA TYR A 167 -4.87 -11.41 4.68
C TYR A 167 -5.42 -10.91 3.34
N ALA A 168 -5.83 -9.64 3.24
CA ALA A 168 -6.25 -9.04 1.98
C ALA A 168 -5.11 -9.03 0.95
N ASP A 169 -3.88 -8.69 1.36
CA ASP A 169 -2.70 -8.70 0.50
C ASP A 169 -2.38 -10.12 0.02
N PHE A 170 -2.32 -11.10 0.94
CA PHE A 170 -2.04 -12.49 0.58
C PHE A 170 -3.15 -13.10 -0.29
N MET A 171 -4.44 -12.79 -0.06
CA MET A 171 -5.53 -13.20 -0.95
C MET A 171 -5.40 -12.64 -2.39
N ASN A 172 -4.73 -11.51 -2.56
CA ASN A 172 -4.43 -10.93 -3.87
C ASN A 172 -3.15 -11.49 -4.50
N PHE A 173 -2.29 -12.15 -3.73
CA PHE A 173 -1.00 -12.69 -4.19
C PHE A 173 -1.04 -14.23 -4.40
N ASP A 174 -1.48 -14.99 -3.41
CA ASP A 174 -1.39 -16.46 -3.40
C ASP A 174 -2.13 -17.15 -4.55
N PRO A 175 -3.38 -16.73 -4.94
CA PRO A 175 -4.08 -17.37 -6.05
C PRO A 175 -3.38 -17.22 -7.41
N LEU A 176 -2.41 -16.33 -7.51
CA LEU A 176 -1.61 -16.14 -8.72
C LEU A 176 -0.42 -17.10 -8.80
N GLU A 177 -0.20 -17.91 -7.77
CA GLU A 177 0.77 -19.01 -7.75
C GLU A 177 0.19 -20.23 -8.45
N GLY A 178 -0.01 -20.11 -9.77
CA GLY A 178 -0.43 -21.22 -10.63
C GLY A 178 0.68 -21.69 -11.55
#